data_596883642e9984cab81f9f2eb069562e
#
_entry.id   596883642e9984cab81f9f2eb069562e
#
_cell.length_a   1.000
_cell.length_b   1.000
_cell.length_c   1.000
_cell.angle_alpha   90.00
_cell.angle_beta   90.00
_cell.angle_gamma   90.00
#
_symmetry.space_group_name_H-M   'P 1'
#
loop_
_entity.id
_entity.type
_entity.pdbx_description
1 polymer ?
#
loop_
_entity_poly.entity_id
_entity_poly.type
_entity_poly.pdbx_seq_one_letter_code
_entity_poly.pdbx_strand_id
1 'polypeptide(L)'
;MAVLLSSDKEFKSQLEKFDKVVVKYYAGWCGSCKLFAPKYRRLSGDERFDGVTFLDINAEENQEARKMAGVDNLPFFATFKNGVLVDAKATSKEEQLVEMISNLN
;
A
#
# COMPACT_ATOMS: atom_id res chain seq x y z
N MET A 1 1.23 -7.42 -13.46
CA MET A 1 0.24 -6.62 -12.74
C MET A 1 0.77 -5.23 -12.52
N ALA A 2 -0.10 -4.27 -12.34
CA ALA A 2 0.29 -2.88 -12.21
C ALA A 2 -0.07 -2.36 -10.83
N VAL A 3 0.71 -1.37 -10.36
CA VAL A 3 0.35 -0.59 -9.19
C VAL A 3 -0.64 0.47 -9.63
N LEU A 4 -1.76 0.59 -8.92
CA LEU A 4 -2.80 1.55 -9.23
C LEU A 4 -2.63 2.80 -8.35
N LEU A 5 -2.64 3.97 -8.96
CA LEU A 5 -2.68 5.21 -8.21
C LEU A 5 -4.08 5.41 -7.65
N SER A 6 -4.18 5.68 -6.36
CA SER A 6 -5.46 5.89 -5.70
C SER A 6 -5.54 7.29 -5.09
N SER A 7 -6.70 7.63 -4.56
CA SER A 7 -6.95 8.92 -3.94
C SER A 7 -8.09 8.77 -2.93
N ASP A 8 -8.29 9.78 -2.09
CA ASP A 8 -9.41 9.78 -1.13
C ASP A 8 -10.75 9.51 -1.80
N LYS A 9 -10.91 10.01 -3.02
CA LYS A 9 -12.15 9.86 -3.78
C LYS A 9 -12.47 8.40 -4.10
N GLU A 10 -11.45 7.58 -4.31
CA GLU A 10 -11.59 6.21 -4.79
C GLU A 10 -11.28 5.15 -3.73
N PHE A 11 -10.53 5.53 -2.70
CA PHE A 11 -9.91 4.57 -1.80
C PHE A 11 -10.93 3.66 -1.11
N LYS A 12 -11.97 4.25 -0.55
CA LYS A 12 -12.98 3.49 0.18
C LYS A 12 -13.67 2.47 -0.72
N SER A 13 -14.04 2.88 -1.94
CA SER A 13 -14.69 1.97 -2.88
C SER A 13 -13.74 0.87 -3.34
N GLN A 14 -12.46 1.16 -3.47
CA GLN A 14 -11.46 0.15 -3.83
C GLN A 14 -11.29 -0.89 -2.72
N LEU A 15 -11.30 -0.45 -1.46
CA LEU A 15 -11.23 -1.37 -0.32
C LEU A 15 -12.45 -2.28 -0.25
N GLU A 16 -13.60 -1.80 -0.68
CA GLU A 16 -14.83 -2.60 -0.73
C GLU A 16 -14.83 -3.58 -1.90
N LYS A 17 -14.23 -3.16 -3.01
CA LYS A 17 -14.23 -3.93 -4.26
C LYS A 17 -13.22 -5.06 -4.25
N PHE A 18 -12.03 -4.84 -3.68
CA PHE A 18 -10.93 -5.80 -3.72
C PHE A 18 -10.78 -6.50 -2.38
N ASP A 19 -10.66 -7.85 -2.42
CA ASP A 19 -10.53 -8.65 -1.20
C ASP A 19 -9.25 -8.36 -0.44
N LYS A 20 -8.12 -8.33 -1.15
CA LYS A 20 -6.79 -8.16 -0.56
C LYS A 20 -6.14 -6.96 -1.20
N VAL A 21 -5.74 -6.00 -0.35
CA VAL A 21 -5.18 -4.74 -0.81
C VAL A 21 -3.93 -4.44 0.00
N VAL A 22 -2.87 -4.00 -0.68
CA VAL A 22 -1.71 -3.40 -0.03
C VAL A 22 -1.58 -1.97 -0.56
N VAL A 23 -1.28 -1.04 0.34
CA VAL A 23 -1.17 0.38 0.03
C VAL A 23 0.23 0.85 0.39
N LYS A 24 0.88 1.56 -0.55
CA LYS A 24 2.11 2.29 -0.27
C LYS A 24 1.76 3.77 -0.18
N TYR A 25 2.00 4.37 0.99
CA TYR A 25 1.84 5.81 1.21
C TYR A 25 3.18 6.49 0.97
N TYR A 26 3.17 7.54 0.17
CA TYR A 26 4.40 8.24 -0.22
C TYR A 26 4.17 9.76 -0.23
N ALA A 27 5.23 10.50 -0.47
CA ALA A 27 5.18 11.94 -0.74
C ALA A 27 6.22 12.29 -1.80
N GLY A 28 6.02 13.38 -2.51
CA GLY A 28 6.90 13.79 -3.58
C GLY A 28 8.34 14.09 -3.14
N TRP A 29 8.52 14.51 -1.88
CA TRP A 29 9.83 14.84 -1.32
C TRP A 29 10.55 13.64 -0.71
N CYS A 30 9.91 12.50 -0.61
CA CYS A 30 10.42 11.34 0.11
C CYS A 30 11.39 10.53 -0.77
N GLY A 31 12.68 10.64 -0.49
CA GLY A 31 13.72 9.93 -1.25
C GLY A 31 13.63 8.41 -1.11
N SER A 32 13.40 7.91 0.11
CA SER A 32 13.28 6.47 0.34
C SER A 32 12.03 5.88 -0.32
N CYS A 33 10.96 6.67 -0.43
CA CYS A 33 9.78 6.27 -1.19
C CYS A 33 10.12 6.04 -2.66
N LYS A 34 10.90 6.94 -3.24
CA LYS A 34 11.33 6.84 -4.64
C LYS A 34 12.19 5.62 -4.88
N LEU A 35 13.10 5.33 -3.94
CA LEU A 35 13.96 4.16 -4.02
C LEU A 35 13.16 2.85 -3.90
N PHE A 36 12.07 2.87 -3.16
CA PHE A 36 11.23 1.69 -2.98
C PHE A 36 10.28 1.45 -4.16
N ALA A 37 9.97 2.47 -4.95
CA ALA A 37 8.98 2.36 -6.02
C ALA A 37 9.26 1.21 -7.02
N PRO A 38 10.50 1.00 -7.50
CA PRO A 38 10.75 -0.14 -8.40
C PRO A 38 10.52 -1.49 -7.73
N LYS A 39 10.88 -1.60 -6.44
CA LYS A 39 10.67 -2.84 -5.69
C LYS A 39 9.17 -3.14 -5.55
N TYR A 40 8.39 -2.12 -5.28
CA TYR A 40 6.94 -2.25 -5.13
C TYR A 40 6.30 -2.69 -6.44
N ARG A 41 6.71 -2.10 -7.56
CA ARG A 41 6.22 -2.51 -8.87
C ARG A 41 6.57 -3.95 -9.19
N ARG A 42 7.79 -4.38 -8.85
CA ARG A 42 8.22 -5.76 -9.07
C ARG A 42 7.37 -6.72 -8.25
N LEU A 43 7.10 -6.39 -6.99
CA LEU A 43 6.27 -7.24 -6.13
C LEU A 43 4.84 -7.34 -6.66
N SER A 44 4.31 -6.28 -7.28
CA SER A 44 2.97 -6.31 -7.84
C SER A 44 2.81 -7.31 -8.99
N GLY A 45 3.92 -7.69 -9.62
CA GLY A 45 3.94 -8.70 -10.68
C GLY A 45 4.38 -10.08 -10.21
N ASP A 46 4.63 -10.25 -8.93
CA ASP A 46 5.11 -11.52 -8.37
C ASP A 46 3.95 -12.51 -8.24
N GLU A 47 4.14 -13.72 -8.74
CA GLU A 47 3.09 -14.76 -8.73
C GLU A 47 2.60 -15.09 -7.32
N ARG A 48 3.47 -14.97 -6.32
CA ARG A 48 3.09 -15.22 -4.93
C ARG A 48 1.94 -14.32 -4.47
N PHE A 49 1.82 -13.16 -5.08
CA PHE A 49 0.85 -12.13 -4.67
C PHE A 49 -0.27 -11.94 -5.68
N ASP A 50 -0.50 -12.95 -6.50
CA ASP A 50 -1.62 -12.96 -7.42
C ASP A 50 -2.91 -12.83 -6.62
N GLY A 51 -3.80 -11.94 -7.06
CA GLY A 51 -5.05 -11.67 -6.33
C GLY A 51 -4.92 -10.53 -5.31
N VAL A 52 -3.71 -10.01 -5.05
CA VAL A 52 -3.53 -8.83 -4.21
C VAL A 52 -3.47 -7.58 -5.09
N THR A 53 -4.26 -6.57 -4.73
CA THR A 53 -4.26 -5.30 -5.44
C THR A 53 -3.26 -4.36 -4.77
N PHE A 54 -2.35 -3.80 -5.56
CA PHE A 54 -1.31 -2.89 -5.10
C PHE A 54 -1.71 -1.45 -5.41
N LEU A 55 -1.84 -0.63 -4.37
CA LEU A 55 -2.21 0.78 -4.51
C LEU A 55 -1.08 1.70 -4.08
N ASP A 56 -0.99 2.85 -4.74
CA ASP A 56 -0.11 3.98 -4.38
C ASP A 56 -0.99 5.16 -3.97
N ILE A 57 -0.66 5.79 -2.84
CA ILE A 57 -1.38 6.98 -2.37
C ILE A 57 -0.41 8.03 -1.90
N ASN A 58 -0.55 9.25 -2.42
CA ASN A 58 0.20 10.39 -1.91
C ASN A 58 -0.41 10.81 -0.57
N ALA A 59 0.36 10.62 0.51
CA ALA A 59 -0.14 10.85 1.88
C ALA A 59 -0.44 12.30 2.17
N GLU A 60 0.22 13.23 1.49
CA GLU A 60 0.01 14.66 1.72
C GLU A 60 -1.28 15.19 1.08
N GLU A 61 -1.71 14.55 0.00
CA GLU A 61 -2.87 14.98 -0.77
C GLU A 61 -4.14 14.19 -0.43
N ASN A 62 -4.03 13.16 0.40
CA ASN A 62 -5.13 12.23 0.68
C ASN A 62 -5.25 11.97 2.17
N GLN A 63 -5.78 12.95 2.91
CA GLN A 63 -5.87 12.92 4.37
C GLN A 63 -6.76 11.81 4.89
N GLU A 64 -7.84 11.48 4.20
CA GLU A 64 -8.77 10.43 4.62
C GLU A 64 -8.08 9.06 4.58
N ALA A 65 -7.44 8.73 3.45
CA ALA A 65 -6.72 7.47 3.31
C ALA A 65 -5.58 7.38 4.31
N ARG A 66 -4.88 8.50 4.55
CA ARG A 66 -3.80 8.58 5.52
C ARG A 66 -4.28 8.24 6.93
N LYS A 67 -5.41 8.81 7.33
CA LYS A 67 -5.97 8.57 8.67
C LYS A 67 -6.41 7.13 8.87
N MET A 68 -6.90 6.49 7.83
CA MET A 68 -7.38 5.11 7.91
C MET A 68 -6.29 4.13 8.33
N ALA A 69 -5.03 4.42 8.04
CA ALA A 69 -3.90 3.55 8.37
C ALA A 69 -3.03 4.12 9.50
N GLY A 70 -3.29 5.36 9.95
CA GLY A 70 -2.48 5.99 10.99
C GLY A 70 -1.07 6.30 10.54
N VAL A 71 -0.92 6.80 9.31
CA VAL A 71 0.39 7.06 8.71
C VAL A 71 1.13 8.16 9.46
N ASP A 72 2.29 7.83 10.00
CA ASP A 72 3.11 8.75 10.79
C ASP A 72 4.53 8.92 10.24
N ASN A 73 4.92 8.13 9.24
CA ASN A 73 6.24 8.21 8.64
C ASN A 73 6.17 7.60 7.24
N LEU A 74 7.17 7.88 6.37
CA LEU A 74 7.15 7.44 4.98
C LEU A 74 8.47 6.77 4.59
N PRO A 75 8.46 5.76 3.70
CA PRO A 75 7.27 5.14 3.15
C PRO A 75 6.51 4.37 4.21
N PHE A 76 5.20 4.30 4.07
CA PHE A 76 4.35 3.61 5.02
C PHE A 76 3.49 2.62 4.24
N PHE A 77 3.31 1.42 4.77
CA PHE A 77 2.51 0.38 4.12
C PHE A 77 1.37 -0.04 5.02
N ALA A 78 0.24 -0.32 4.38
CA ALA A 78 -0.92 -0.87 5.08
C ALA A 78 -1.51 -2.00 4.25
N THR A 79 -2.02 -3.02 4.91
CA THR A 79 -2.72 -4.11 4.25
C THR A 79 -4.14 -4.19 4.76
N PHE A 80 -5.04 -4.49 3.83
CA PHE A 80 -6.47 -4.59 4.10
C PHE A 80 -7.00 -5.89 3.54
N LYS A 81 -7.94 -6.50 4.25
CA LYS A 81 -8.64 -7.67 3.77
C LYS A 81 -10.14 -7.49 3.99
N ASN A 82 -10.91 -7.60 2.91
CA ASN A 82 -12.35 -7.38 2.93
C ASN A 82 -12.72 -6.03 3.55
N GLY A 83 -11.94 -5.00 3.22
CA GLY A 83 -12.15 -3.64 3.70
C GLY A 83 -11.64 -3.35 5.11
N VAL A 84 -11.05 -4.33 5.80
CA VAL A 84 -10.59 -4.19 7.19
C VAL A 84 -9.06 -4.11 7.22
N LEU A 85 -8.54 -3.15 7.98
CA LEU A 85 -7.10 -2.99 8.17
C LEU A 85 -6.53 -4.22 8.90
N VAL A 86 -5.52 -4.85 8.29
CA VAL A 86 -4.85 -6.02 8.85
C VAL A 86 -3.54 -5.64 9.51
N ASP A 87 -2.73 -4.83 8.84
CA ASP A 87 -1.42 -4.42 9.35
C ASP A 87 -1.05 -3.05 8.79
N ALA A 88 -0.21 -2.33 9.53
CA ALA A 88 0.24 -0.99 9.13
C ALA A 88 1.63 -0.75 9.72
N LYS A 89 2.58 -0.31 8.89
CA LYS A 89 3.97 -0.15 9.32
C LYS A 89 4.74 0.78 8.40
N ALA A 90 5.55 1.65 9.00
CA ALA A 90 6.55 2.43 8.27
C ALA A 90 7.79 1.57 8.10
N THR A 91 8.19 1.32 6.85
CA THR A 91 9.39 0.53 6.58
C THR A 91 9.88 0.77 5.16
N SER A 92 11.18 0.62 4.93
CA SER A 92 11.77 0.58 3.60
C SER A 92 12.43 -0.76 3.32
N LYS A 93 12.11 -1.77 4.13
CA LYS A 93 12.66 -3.12 3.97
C LYS A 93 11.68 -4.01 3.22
N GLU A 94 12.12 -4.51 2.08
CA GLU A 94 11.26 -5.33 1.22
C GLU A 94 10.74 -6.58 1.95
N GLU A 95 11.58 -7.24 2.74
CA GLU A 95 11.20 -8.46 3.45
C GLU A 95 10.08 -8.22 4.46
N GLN A 96 10.02 -7.03 5.05
CA GLN A 96 8.92 -6.70 5.97
C GLN A 96 7.61 -6.53 5.21
N LEU A 97 7.66 -5.90 4.04
CA LEU A 97 6.47 -5.76 3.21
C LEU A 97 5.98 -7.12 2.70
N VAL A 98 6.89 -7.98 2.28
CA VAL A 98 6.55 -9.34 1.84
C VAL A 98 5.82 -10.09 2.94
N GLU A 99 6.30 -9.98 4.17
CA GLU A 99 5.63 -10.62 5.32
C GLU A 99 4.22 -10.07 5.53
N MET A 100 4.06 -8.76 5.46
CA MET A 100 2.74 -8.12 5.60
C MET A 100 1.76 -8.64 4.55
N ILE A 101 2.20 -8.69 3.29
CA ILE A 101 1.34 -9.16 2.20
C ILE A 101 1.02 -10.64 2.35
N SER A 102 2.01 -11.44 2.74
CA SER A 102 1.82 -12.88 2.92
C SER A 102 0.79 -13.19 4.01
N ASN A 103 0.67 -12.32 5.01
CA ASN A 103 -0.30 -12.49 6.09
C ASN A 103 -1.75 -12.19 5.67
N LEU A 104 -1.97 -11.74 4.43
CA LEU A 104 -3.31 -11.55 3.91
C LEU A 104 -3.97 -12.87 3.49
N ASN A 105 -3.22 -13.91 3.37
CA ASN A 105 -3.75 -15.22 2.95
C ASN A 105 -4.41 -15.97 4.08
#